data_c813c8fc576da71b0b804835e76dfed1
#
_entry.id   c813c8fc576da71b0b804835e76dfed1
#
_cell.length_a   1.000
_cell.length_b   1.000
_cell.length_c   1.000
_cell.angle_alpha   90.00
_cell.angle_beta   90.00
_cell.angle_gamma   90.00
#
_symmetry.space_group_name_H-M   'P 1'
#
loop_
_entity.id
_entity.type
_entity.pdbx_description
1 polymer ?
#
loop_
_entity_poly.entity_id
_entity_poly.type
_entity_poly.pdbx_seq_one_letter_code
_entity_poly.pdbx_strand_id
1 'polypeptide(L)'
;MGLLLWVFFPLVASAQIPDSIAGPLTSLARRVEQFGEALPQEKVALHLDNTSYYQGDDIWFQCYVVASGLNRPTGWSKTLYVELLNPGGEIVSKQILPVRNGRCHGHFALTQLPFYSGFYEVRAYTKYMLNFDEASVFSRIIPVFDKPAVPGNYVEKEISPRAGSSPSAFLPPTA
;
A
#
# COMPACT_ATOMS: atom_id res chain seq x y z
N MET A 1 28.35 -8.23 63.07
CA MET A 1 27.22 -8.46 62.13
C MET A 1 27.50 -7.67 60.86
N GLY A 2 28.09 -8.28 59.90
CA GLY A 2 28.46 -7.65 58.61
C GLY A 2 27.44 -7.99 57.55
N LEU A 3 26.77 -6.97 56.96
CA LEU A 3 25.82 -7.11 55.88
C LEU A 3 26.60 -7.13 54.57
N LEU A 4 26.64 -8.29 53.88
CA LEU A 4 27.18 -8.44 52.53
C LEU A 4 26.13 -7.97 51.53
N LEU A 5 26.37 -6.80 50.92
CA LEU A 5 25.55 -6.27 49.82
C LEU A 5 25.97 -6.94 48.55
N TRP A 6 25.12 -7.83 47.99
CA TRP A 6 25.29 -8.40 46.64
C TRP A 6 24.82 -7.38 45.62
N VAL A 7 25.77 -6.77 44.90
CA VAL A 7 25.47 -5.91 43.76
C VAL A 7 25.28 -6.81 42.53
N PHE A 8 24.05 -6.97 42.08
CA PHE A 8 23.73 -7.59 40.82
C PHE A 8 24.09 -6.64 39.66
N PHE A 9 25.19 -6.89 38.98
CA PHE A 9 25.52 -6.22 37.72
C PHE A 9 24.76 -6.93 36.60
N PRO A 10 23.85 -6.26 35.87
CA PRO A 10 23.24 -6.89 34.67
C PRO A 10 24.32 -7.04 33.59
N LEU A 11 24.61 -8.28 33.22
CA LEU A 11 25.47 -8.61 32.08
C LEU A 11 24.73 -8.25 30.81
N VAL A 12 25.01 -7.08 30.22
CA VAL A 12 24.51 -6.71 28.90
C VAL A 12 25.31 -7.49 27.87
N ALA A 13 24.75 -8.59 27.36
CA ALA A 13 25.34 -9.35 26.26
C ALA A 13 25.20 -8.52 24.97
N SER A 14 26.26 -7.84 24.55
CA SER A 14 26.37 -7.24 23.24
C SER A 14 26.56 -8.35 22.21
N ALA A 15 25.56 -8.59 21.36
CA ALA A 15 25.71 -9.47 20.20
C ALA A 15 26.68 -8.80 19.21
N GLN A 16 27.92 -9.27 19.18
CA GLN A 16 28.92 -8.80 18.21
C GLN A 16 28.80 -9.64 16.94
N ILE A 17 28.64 -8.96 15.79
CA ILE A 17 28.73 -9.62 14.49
C ILE A 17 30.21 -10.03 14.26
N PRO A 18 30.48 -11.30 13.93
CA PRO A 18 31.86 -11.73 13.68
C PRO A 18 32.53 -10.88 12.59
N ASP A 19 33.77 -10.44 12.81
CA ASP A 19 34.53 -9.60 11.87
C ASP A 19 34.67 -10.22 10.47
N SER A 20 34.66 -11.56 10.39
CA SER A 20 34.67 -12.27 9.12
C SER A 20 33.45 -12.02 8.22
N ILE A 21 32.32 -11.63 8.81
CA ILE A 21 31.07 -11.36 8.08
C ILE A 21 30.84 -9.84 7.96
N ALA A 22 31.33 -9.05 8.91
CA ALA A 22 31.14 -7.60 8.94
C ALA A 22 31.72 -6.89 7.70
N GLY A 23 32.92 -7.28 7.25
CA GLY A 23 33.57 -6.72 6.07
C GLY A 23 32.79 -6.95 4.77
N PRO A 24 32.42 -8.19 4.42
CA PRO A 24 31.58 -8.49 3.25
C PRO A 24 30.21 -7.80 3.28
N LEU A 25 29.54 -7.76 4.45
CA LEU A 25 28.24 -7.08 4.60
C LEU A 25 28.36 -5.58 4.36
N THR A 26 29.39 -4.93 4.92
CA THR A 26 29.61 -3.50 4.74
C THR A 26 29.91 -3.18 3.27
N SER A 27 30.68 -4.02 2.59
CA SER A 27 30.98 -3.83 1.18
C SER A 27 29.76 -4.02 0.29
N LEU A 28 28.88 -4.97 0.63
CA LEU A 28 27.61 -5.19 -0.08
C LEU A 28 26.66 -4.00 0.15
N ALA A 29 26.50 -3.54 1.38
CA ALA A 29 25.68 -2.39 1.70
C ALA A 29 26.12 -1.14 0.92
N ARG A 30 27.42 -0.89 0.86
CA ARG A 30 27.98 0.23 0.07
C ARG A 30 27.69 0.08 -1.43
N ARG A 31 27.78 -1.12 -2.00
CA ARG A 31 27.45 -1.35 -3.41
C ARG A 31 25.98 -1.12 -3.71
N VAL A 32 25.08 -1.55 -2.81
CA VAL A 32 23.64 -1.31 -2.93
C VAL A 32 23.33 0.19 -2.87
N GLU A 33 23.98 0.91 -1.96
CA GLU A 33 23.84 2.36 -1.84
C GLU A 33 24.32 3.08 -3.11
N GLN A 34 25.52 2.77 -3.60
CA GLN A 34 26.07 3.30 -4.84
C GLN A 34 25.21 2.98 -6.06
N PHE A 35 24.62 1.78 -6.13
CA PHE A 35 23.69 1.42 -7.18
C PHE A 35 22.40 2.24 -7.11
N GLY A 36 21.84 2.43 -5.91
CA GLY A 36 20.66 3.27 -5.69
C GLY A 36 20.88 4.74 -6.04
N GLU A 37 22.11 5.27 -5.83
CA GLU A 37 22.48 6.62 -6.23
C GLU A 37 22.69 6.75 -7.75
N ALA A 38 23.29 5.75 -8.37
CA ALA A 38 23.58 5.74 -9.81
C ALA A 38 22.31 5.50 -10.67
N LEU A 39 21.36 4.72 -10.16
CA LEU A 39 20.09 4.36 -10.79
C LEU A 39 18.91 4.66 -9.86
N PRO A 40 18.61 5.93 -9.61
CA PRO A 40 17.51 6.30 -8.74
C PRO A 40 16.18 5.83 -9.34
N GLN A 41 15.39 5.11 -8.54
CA GLN A 41 14.09 4.57 -8.96
C GLN A 41 12.96 5.40 -8.39
N GLU A 42 11.92 5.60 -9.19
CA GLU A 42 10.62 6.10 -8.74
C GLU A 42 9.70 4.94 -8.37
N LYS A 43 8.85 5.17 -7.40
CA LYS A 43 7.67 4.34 -7.17
C LYS A 43 6.44 5.20 -7.02
N VAL A 44 5.30 4.61 -7.37
CA VAL A 44 3.99 5.24 -7.26
C VAL A 44 3.19 4.54 -6.17
N ALA A 45 2.45 5.32 -5.39
CA ALA A 45 1.43 4.83 -4.48
C ALA A 45 0.13 5.59 -4.75
N LEU A 46 -0.98 4.86 -4.84
CA LEU A 46 -2.32 5.43 -4.91
C LEU A 46 -3.06 5.18 -3.60
N HIS A 47 -3.66 6.24 -3.10
CA HIS A 47 -4.68 6.17 -2.07
C HIS A 47 -6.03 6.32 -2.73
N LEU A 48 -6.87 5.27 -2.64
CA LEU A 48 -8.24 5.27 -3.12
C LEU A 48 -9.17 5.68 -1.98
N ASP A 49 -10.25 6.36 -2.30
CA ASP A 49 -11.25 6.82 -1.32
C ASP A 49 -12.05 5.66 -0.71
N ASN A 50 -12.17 4.53 -1.44
CA ASN A 50 -12.86 3.35 -0.94
C ASN A 50 -12.11 2.06 -1.32
N THR A 51 -12.52 0.93 -0.76
CA THR A 51 -12.00 -0.41 -1.06
C THR A 51 -12.87 -1.20 -2.02
N SER A 52 -14.10 -0.76 -2.26
CA SER A 52 -15.09 -1.36 -3.15
C SER A 52 -16.03 -0.28 -3.68
N TYR A 53 -16.61 -0.53 -4.85
CA TYR A 53 -17.45 0.44 -5.56
C TYR A 53 -18.68 -0.24 -6.15
N TYR A 54 -19.71 0.55 -6.43
CA TYR A 54 -20.86 0.12 -7.21
C TYR A 54 -20.80 0.72 -8.61
N GLN A 55 -21.49 0.08 -9.55
CA GLN A 55 -21.75 0.70 -10.85
C GLN A 55 -22.41 2.08 -10.64
N GLY A 56 -21.86 3.08 -11.32
CA GLY A 56 -22.32 4.46 -11.19
C GLY A 56 -21.60 5.29 -10.13
N ASP A 57 -20.68 4.70 -9.36
CA ASP A 57 -19.82 5.45 -8.45
C ASP A 57 -18.64 6.09 -9.18
N ASP A 58 -17.96 7.00 -8.51
CA ASP A 58 -16.67 7.53 -8.89
C ASP A 58 -15.56 6.93 -8.02
N ILE A 59 -14.50 6.45 -8.64
CA ILE A 59 -13.28 6.01 -7.94
C ILE A 59 -12.36 7.21 -7.81
N TRP A 60 -12.35 7.87 -6.67
CA TRP A 60 -11.42 8.97 -6.41
C TRP A 60 -10.08 8.47 -5.92
N PHE A 61 -9.01 9.09 -6.38
CA PHE A 61 -7.67 8.71 -5.96
C PHE A 61 -6.72 9.88 -5.81
N GLN A 62 -5.83 9.75 -4.84
CA GLN A 62 -4.66 10.61 -4.63
C GLN A 62 -3.41 9.81 -4.94
N CYS A 63 -2.54 10.34 -5.77
CA CYS A 63 -1.29 9.70 -6.18
C CYS A 63 -0.09 10.37 -5.53
N TYR A 64 0.91 9.54 -5.23
CA TYR A 64 2.21 9.94 -4.72
C TYR A 64 3.30 9.30 -5.58
N VAL A 65 4.18 10.14 -6.13
CA VAL A 65 5.38 9.70 -6.86
C VAL A 65 6.59 10.02 -5.99
N VAL A 66 7.30 8.99 -5.57
CA VAL A 66 8.38 9.10 -4.60
C VAL A 66 9.65 8.40 -5.10
N ALA A 67 10.79 8.86 -4.62
CA ALA A 67 12.06 8.15 -4.79
C ALA A 67 12.04 6.87 -3.96
N SER A 68 12.29 5.72 -4.59
CA SER A 68 12.12 4.39 -3.98
C SER A 68 12.94 4.20 -2.69
N GLY A 69 14.20 4.65 -2.67
CA GLY A 69 15.08 4.46 -1.53
C GLY A 69 14.72 5.28 -0.30
N LEU A 70 14.22 6.51 -0.49
CA LEU A 70 14.00 7.48 0.58
C LEU A 70 12.52 7.72 0.88
N ASN A 71 11.60 7.22 0.06
CA ASN A 71 10.15 7.50 0.12
C ASN A 71 9.82 9.01 0.14
N ARG A 72 10.70 9.83 -0.44
CA ARG A 72 10.49 11.28 -0.55
C ARG A 72 9.84 11.62 -1.86
N PRO A 73 8.90 12.59 -1.88
CA PRO A 73 8.31 13.07 -3.13
C PRO A 73 9.40 13.47 -4.12
N THR A 74 9.27 13.02 -5.38
CA THR A 74 10.20 13.34 -6.44
C THR A 74 9.55 14.25 -7.47
N GLY A 75 10.36 15.04 -8.14
CA GLY A 75 9.95 15.86 -9.28
C GLY A 75 10.55 15.40 -10.61
N TRP A 76 11.12 14.18 -10.67
CA TRP A 76 11.79 13.68 -11.88
C TRP A 76 10.77 13.47 -13.00
N SER A 77 9.75 12.65 -12.76
CA SER A 77 8.65 12.50 -13.71
C SER A 77 7.59 13.58 -13.50
N LYS A 78 7.19 14.22 -14.60
CA LYS A 78 6.16 15.27 -14.61
C LYS A 78 4.78 14.76 -14.96
N THR A 79 4.69 13.49 -15.35
CA THR A 79 3.46 12.87 -15.84
C THR A 79 3.29 11.50 -15.25
N LEU A 80 2.10 11.24 -14.70
CA LEU A 80 1.64 9.94 -14.24
C LEU A 80 0.56 9.41 -15.16
N TYR A 81 0.66 8.14 -15.52
CA TYR A 81 -0.35 7.39 -16.24
C TYR A 81 -1.12 6.54 -15.23
N VAL A 82 -2.45 6.65 -15.23
CA VAL A 82 -3.33 5.84 -14.39
C VAL A 82 -4.34 5.16 -15.29
N GLU A 83 -4.44 3.85 -15.18
CA GLU A 83 -5.27 3.01 -16.02
C GLU A 83 -6.23 2.19 -15.16
N LEU A 84 -7.46 2.06 -15.64
CA LEU A 84 -8.46 1.16 -15.08
C LEU A 84 -8.67 0.02 -16.08
N LEU A 85 -8.43 -1.21 -15.63
CA LEU A 85 -8.60 -2.42 -16.43
C LEU A 85 -9.85 -3.17 -15.95
N ASN A 86 -10.58 -3.73 -16.91
CA ASN A 86 -11.73 -4.60 -16.62
C ASN A 86 -11.27 -6.01 -16.18
N PRO A 87 -12.19 -6.88 -15.73
CA PRO A 87 -11.87 -8.27 -15.35
C PRO A 87 -11.23 -9.10 -16.48
N GLY A 88 -11.39 -8.69 -17.75
CA GLY A 88 -10.75 -9.30 -18.90
C GLY A 88 -9.31 -8.81 -19.16
N GLY A 89 -8.82 -7.82 -18.38
CA GLY A 89 -7.49 -7.25 -18.56
C GLY A 89 -7.42 -6.15 -19.63
N GLU A 90 -8.55 -5.66 -20.14
CA GLU A 90 -8.60 -4.57 -21.12
C GLU A 90 -8.66 -3.22 -20.41
N ILE A 91 -7.91 -2.24 -20.92
CA ILE A 91 -7.95 -0.86 -20.42
C ILE A 91 -9.27 -0.22 -20.81
N VAL A 92 -10.15 0.00 -19.84
CA VAL A 92 -11.45 0.63 -20.04
C VAL A 92 -11.43 2.14 -19.78
N SER A 93 -10.47 2.63 -19.03
CA SER A 93 -10.25 4.06 -18.84
C SER A 93 -8.79 4.36 -18.56
N LYS A 94 -8.33 5.51 -19.06
CA LYS A 94 -6.94 5.96 -18.88
C LYS A 94 -6.89 7.44 -18.62
N GLN A 95 -6.10 7.84 -17.62
CA GLN A 95 -5.82 9.24 -17.31
C GLN A 95 -4.32 9.53 -17.42
N ILE A 96 -4.01 10.72 -17.87
CA ILE A 96 -2.65 11.26 -17.95
C ILE A 96 -2.64 12.51 -17.08
N LEU A 97 -1.97 12.43 -15.94
CA LEU A 97 -2.06 13.43 -14.88
C LEU A 97 -0.74 14.18 -14.72
N PRO A 98 -0.75 15.51 -14.60
CA PRO A 98 0.46 16.27 -14.28
C PRO A 98 0.86 16.05 -12.83
N VAL A 99 2.12 15.67 -12.61
CA VAL A 99 2.70 15.50 -11.28
C VAL A 99 3.31 16.83 -10.82
N ARG A 100 2.87 17.30 -9.65
CA ARG A 100 3.39 18.52 -9.00
C ARG A 100 3.88 18.17 -7.59
N ASN A 101 5.16 18.40 -7.33
CA ASN A 101 5.79 18.07 -6.05
C ASN A 101 5.55 16.60 -5.63
N GLY A 102 5.64 15.67 -6.60
CA GLY A 102 5.41 14.25 -6.37
C GLY A 102 3.96 13.87 -6.08
N ARG A 103 2.96 14.71 -6.40
CA ARG A 103 1.54 14.46 -6.15
C ARG A 103 0.69 14.77 -7.36
N CYS A 104 -0.38 14.00 -7.51
CA CYS A 104 -1.49 14.30 -8.41
C CYS A 104 -2.76 13.59 -7.90
N HIS A 105 -3.90 13.93 -8.47
CA HIS A 105 -5.18 13.33 -8.13
C HIS A 105 -6.04 13.18 -9.38
N GLY A 106 -7.03 12.30 -9.30
CA GLY A 106 -7.99 12.09 -10.37
C GLY A 106 -9.14 11.22 -9.91
N HIS A 107 -10.00 10.86 -10.85
CA HIS A 107 -11.10 9.93 -10.59
C HIS A 107 -11.47 9.17 -11.86
N PHE A 108 -12.03 7.98 -11.70
CA PHE A 108 -12.68 7.24 -12.76
C PHE A 108 -14.18 7.20 -12.52
N ALA A 109 -14.99 7.71 -13.46
CA ALA A 109 -16.43 7.64 -13.39
C ALA A 109 -16.91 6.29 -13.94
N LEU A 110 -17.50 5.45 -13.09
CA LEU A 110 -18.04 4.15 -13.50
C LEU A 110 -19.40 4.25 -14.21
N THR A 111 -19.84 5.48 -14.51
CA THR A 111 -21.09 5.76 -15.22
C THR A 111 -20.95 5.85 -16.73
N GLN A 112 -19.75 6.12 -17.24
CA GLN A 112 -19.52 6.50 -18.64
C GLN A 112 -19.35 5.31 -19.60
N LEU A 113 -19.15 4.10 -19.08
CA LEU A 113 -18.93 2.88 -19.85
C LEU A 113 -19.83 1.76 -19.29
N PRO A 114 -20.13 0.73 -20.12
CA PRO A 114 -20.80 -0.46 -19.61
C PRO A 114 -19.84 -1.21 -18.67
N PHE A 115 -19.90 -0.87 -17.39
CA PHE A 115 -19.18 -1.58 -16.36
C PHE A 115 -20.00 -2.77 -15.88
N TYR A 116 -19.42 -3.94 -15.96
CA TYR A 116 -19.97 -5.16 -15.37
C TYR A 116 -19.42 -5.31 -13.94
N SER A 117 -20.16 -5.99 -13.09
CA SER A 117 -19.63 -6.38 -11.78
C SER A 117 -18.43 -7.31 -11.95
N GLY A 118 -17.42 -7.13 -11.11
CA GLY A 118 -16.21 -7.91 -11.17
C GLY A 118 -15.03 -7.24 -10.49
N PHE A 119 -13.84 -7.85 -10.66
CA PHE A 119 -12.60 -7.34 -10.12
C PHE A 119 -11.88 -6.51 -11.17
N TYR A 120 -11.79 -5.22 -10.93
CA TYR A 120 -11.08 -4.27 -11.77
C TYR A 120 -9.67 -4.06 -11.22
N GLU A 121 -8.74 -3.74 -12.10
CA GLU A 121 -7.36 -3.42 -11.70
C GLU A 121 -7.08 -1.94 -11.97
N VAL A 122 -6.59 -1.22 -10.95
CA VAL A 122 -6.06 0.14 -11.11
C VAL A 122 -4.55 0.02 -11.20
N ARG A 123 -3.98 0.43 -12.33
CA ARG A 123 -2.52 0.52 -12.54
C ARG A 123 -2.09 1.97 -12.59
N ALA A 124 -0.90 2.25 -12.03
CA ALA A 124 -0.31 3.58 -12.15
C ALA A 124 1.20 3.51 -12.29
N TYR A 125 1.73 4.31 -13.21
CA TYR A 125 3.16 4.32 -13.53
C TYR A 125 3.59 5.63 -14.17
N THR A 126 4.89 5.93 -14.04
CA THR A 126 5.56 6.94 -14.87
C THR A 126 6.27 6.24 -16.03
N LYS A 127 6.53 6.94 -17.13
CA LYS A 127 7.32 6.34 -18.24
C LYS A 127 8.71 5.90 -17.79
N TYR A 128 9.27 6.59 -16.80
CA TYR A 128 10.57 6.24 -16.24
C TYR A 128 10.54 4.86 -15.56
N MET A 129 9.46 4.54 -14.86
CA MET A 129 9.29 3.24 -14.19
C MET A 129 9.26 2.06 -15.17
N LEU A 130 8.83 2.27 -16.41
CA LEU A 130 8.79 1.22 -17.44
C LEU A 130 10.19 0.75 -17.90
N ASN A 131 11.28 1.43 -17.50
CA ASN A 131 12.64 0.95 -17.72
C ASN A 131 13.06 -0.13 -16.71
N PHE A 132 12.26 -0.37 -15.70
CA PHE A 132 12.49 -1.36 -14.65
C PHE A 132 11.50 -2.52 -14.81
N ASP A 133 11.51 -3.44 -13.88
CA ASP A 133 10.62 -4.60 -13.88
C ASP A 133 9.13 -4.19 -13.73
N GLU A 134 8.23 -5.03 -14.23
CA GLU A 134 6.77 -4.87 -14.08
C GLU A 134 6.35 -4.74 -12.61
N ALA A 135 7.08 -5.35 -11.70
CA ALA A 135 6.89 -5.21 -10.24
C ALA A 135 7.03 -3.75 -9.74
N SER A 136 7.63 -2.86 -10.53
CA SER A 136 7.74 -1.42 -10.21
C SER A 136 6.42 -0.67 -10.42
N VAL A 137 5.53 -1.18 -11.26
CA VAL A 137 4.22 -0.58 -11.55
C VAL A 137 3.28 -0.77 -10.36
N PHE A 138 2.63 0.31 -9.94
CA PHE A 138 1.57 0.18 -8.93
C PHE A 138 0.38 -0.57 -9.53
N SER A 139 -0.08 -1.60 -8.83
CA SER A 139 -1.28 -2.35 -9.18
C SER A 139 -2.13 -2.59 -7.93
N ARG A 140 -3.44 -2.41 -8.08
CA ARG A 140 -4.43 -2.73 -7.03
C ARG A 140 -5.71 -3.24 -7.66
N ILE A 141 -6.15 -4.40 -7.19
CA ILE A 141 -7.44 -4.99 -7.57
C ILE A 141 -8.51 -4.43 -6.64
N ILE A 142 -9.63 -4.00 -7.23
CA ILE A 142 -10.80 -3.46 -6.55
C ILE A 142 -12.07 -4.16 -7.04
N PRO A 143 -12.99 -4.56 -6.16
CA PRO A 143 -14.29 -5.09 -6.56
C PRO A 143 -15.24 -3.96 -6.96
N VAL A 144 -15.94 -4.15 -8.06
CA VAL A 144 -17.06 -3.32 -8.51
C VAL A 144 -18.31 -4.19 -8.54
N PHE A 145 -19.35 -3.76 -7.83
CA PHE A 145 -20.60 -4.49 -7.68
C PHE A 145 -21.70 -3.89 -8.54
N ASP A 146 -22.68 -4.71 -8.90
CA ASP A 146 -23.92 -4.22 -9.53
C ASP A 146 -24.69 -3.36 -8.53
N LYS A 147 -25.27 -2.27 -9.02
CA LYS A 147 -26.14 -1.45 -8.22
C LYS A 147 -27.43 -2.25 -7.94
N PRO A 148 -27.88 -2.37 -6.68
CA PRO A 148 -29.10 -3.08 -6.37
C PRO A 148 -30.27 -2.47 -7.15
N ALA A 149 -31.06 -3.33 -7.83
CA ALA A 149 -32.17 -2.90 -8.68
C ALA A 149 -33.29 -2.17 -7.89
N VAL A 150 -33.39 -2.42 -6.58
CA VAL A 150 -34.35 -1.78 -5.68
C VAL A 150 -33.62 -1.29 -4.42
N PRO A 151 -33.57 0.02 -4.18
CA PRO A 151 -33.04 0.54 -2.92
C PRO A 151 -33.90 0.04 -1.77
N GLY A 152 -33.30 -0.56 -0.76
CA GLY A 152 -33.99 -0.96 0.47
C GLY A 152 -34.44 -2.41 0.56
N ASN A 153 -34.12 -3.25 -0.40
CA ASN A 153 -34.36 -4.70 -0.28
C ASN A 153 -33.28 -5.43 0.57
N TYR A 154 -32.67 -4.69 1.48
CA TYR A 154 -31.91 -5.30 2.55
C TYR A 154 -32.93 -5.83 3.56
N VAL A 155 -33.09 -7.16 3.58
CA VAL A 155 -33.71 -7.78 4.75
C VAL A 155 -32.74 -7.48 5.89
N GLU A 156 -33.14 -6.54 6.76
CA GLU A 156 -32.51 -6.38 8.06
C GLU A 156 -32.69 -7.72 8.78
N LYS A 157 -31.73 -8.61 8.56
CA LYS A 157 -31.63 -9.81 9.37
C LYS A 157 -31.13 -9.28 10.71
N GLU A 158 -32.09 -9.08 11.65
CA GLU A 158 -31.74 -8.89 13.06
C GLU A 158 -30.77 -10.00 13.42
N ILE A 159 -29.50 -9.61 13.59
CA ILE A 159 -28.49 -10.52 14.13
C ILE A 159 -28.80 -10.59 15.62
N SER A 160 -29.77 -11.43 15.98
CA SER A 160 -29.99 -11.77 17.38
C SER A 160 -28.67 -12.28 17.95
N PRO A 161 -28.13 -11.67 19.02
CA PRO A 161 -26.92 -12.17 19.65
C PRO A 161 -27.14 -13.65 19.97
N ARG A 162 -26.24 -14.49 19.50
CA ARG A 162 -26.33 -15.94 19.73
C ARG A 162 -26.33 -16.13 21.24
N ALA A 163 -27.48 -16.56 21.79
CA ALA A 163 -27.61 -16.90 23.20
C ALA A 163 -26.54 -17.96 23.51
N GLY A 164 -25.48 -17.59 24.21
CA GLY A 164 -24.43 -18.52 24.60
C GLY A 164 -22.99 -18.03 24.58
N SER A 165 -22.69 -16.84 24.09
CA SER A 165 -21.34 -16.27 24.26
C SER A 165 -21.37 -15.25 25.39
N SER A 166 -21.17 -15.71 26.62
CA SER A 166 -20.78 -14.82 27.71
C SER A 166 -19.47 -14.13 27.32
N PRO A 167 -19.38 -12.81 27.40
CA PRO A 167 -18.08 -12.14 27.24
C PRO A 167 -17.17 -12.67 28.33
N SER A 168 -16.10 -13.37 27.96
CA SER A 168 -15.03 -13.69 28.90
C SER A 168 -14.49 -12.36 29.42
N ALA A 169 -14.73 -12.09 30.71
CA ALA A 169 -14.19 -10.94 31.39
C ALA A 169 -12.66 -10.98 31.26
N PHE A 170 -12.11 -10.07 30.49
CA PHE A 170 -10.66 -9.84 30.45
C PHE A 170 -10.29 -9.17 31.78
N LEU A 171 -9.84 -9.96 32.75
CA LEU A 171 -9.25 -9.43 33.96
C LEU A 171 -7.84 -8.90 33.65
N PRO A 172 -7.54 -7.63 33.92
CA PRO A 172 -6.19 -7.13 33.80
C PRO A 172 -5.32 -7.81 34.86
N PRO A 173 -4.02 -8.06 34.56
CA PRO A 173 -3.11 -8.61 35.57
C PRO A 173 -2.97 -7.62 36.72
N THR A 174 -3.20 -8.10 37.94
CA THR A 174 -2.93 -7.39 39.19
C THR A 174 -1.43 -7.20 39.31
N ALA A 175 -1.06 -5.97 39.72
CA ALA A 175 0.30 -5.52 39.96
C ALA A 175 0.98 -6.30 41.09
#